data_86394c2db1212fb9e6e447db63547758
#
_entry.id   86394c2db1212fb9e6e447db63547758
#
_cell.length_a   1.000
_cell.length_b   1.000
_cell.length_c   1.000
_cell.angle_alpha   90.00
_cell.angle_beta   90.00
_cell.angle_gamma   90.00
#
_symmetry.space_group_name_H-M   'P 1'
#
loop_
_entity.id
_entity.type
_entity.pdbx_description
1 polymer ?
#
loop_
_entity_poly.entity_id
_entity_poly.type
_entity_poly.pdbx_seq_one_letter_code
_entity_poly.pdbx_strand_id
1 'polypeptide(L)'
;MECRMKWIVLATWISAVLFAHFRGRVRLPLGRQLLDHSIILAPINAFMVLTSRVPTTPYIPTNAIPDLKLLEDNWEMIRDEALHLASLREIKAPELHNDIGFNSFFKYGWKRFYLKWYDAKHPSAAALCPKTVALLNQIPSIKAAMFAELPPGGQLNPHRDPFAGSLRYHLGLATPNDD
;
A
#
# COMPACT_ATOMS: atom_id res chain seq x y z
N MET A 1 21.21 23.94 28.01
CA MET A 1 20.37 22.73 27.87
C MET A 1 19.76 22.63 26.45
N GLU A 2 19.20 23.69 25.91
CA GLU A 2 18.62 23.73 24.56
C GLU A 2 19.55 23.33 23.41
N CYS A 3 20.80 23.78 23.43
CA CYS A 3 21.76 23.48 22.37
C CYS A 3 22.06 21.99 22.26
N ARG A 4 22.19 21.28 23.38
CA ARG A 4 22.44 19.83 23.39
C ARG A 4 21.23 19.04 22.87
N MET A 5 20.01 19.48 23.17
CA MET A 5 18.78 18.82 22.74
C MET A 5 18.61 18.88 21.21
N LYS A 6 18.92 20.01 20.58
CA LYS A 6 18.87 20.18 19.12
C LYS A 6 19.80 19.18 18.40
N TRP A 7 21.02 18.99 18.92
CA TRP A 7 21.97 18.03 18.34
C TRP A 7 21.54 16.58 18.54
N ILE A 8 20.93 16.24 19.68
CA ILE A 8 20.39 14.90 19.92
C ILE A 8 19.26 14.59 18.93
N VAL A 9 18.32 15.51 18.74
CA VAL A 9 17.21 15.35 17.79
C VAL A 9 17.74 15.18 16.37
N LEU A 10 18.70 16.01 15.95
CA LEU A 10 19.31 15.92 14.63
C LEU A 10 20.05 14.58 14.44
N ALA A 11 20.84 14.16 15.42
CA ALA A 11 21.56 12.88 15.35
C ALA A 11 20.59 11.69 15.29
N THR A 12 19.52 11.71 16.05
CA THR A 12 18.47 10.67 16.02
C THR A 12 17.81 10.60 14.64
N TRP A 13 17.50 11.76 14.05
CA TRP A 13 16.91 11.79 12.72
C TRP A 13 17.87 11.25 11.66
N ILE A 14 19.10 11.72 11.63
CA ILE A 14 20.14 11.23 10.69
C ILE A 14 20.30 9.71 10.84
N SER A 15 20.39 9.22 12.07
CA SER A 15 20.50 7.78 12.35
C SER A 15 19.29 7.00 11.81
N ALA A 16 18.08 7.51 11.97
CA ALA A 16 16.87 6.89 11.45
C ALA A 16 16.83 6.88 9.91
N VAL A 17 17.29 7.95 9.27
CA VAL A 17 17.42 8.03 7.79
C VAL A 17 18.44 7.01 7.29
N LEU A 18 19.60 6.93 7.92
CA LEU A 18 20.63 5.94 7.58
C LEU A 18 20.12 4.51 7.79
N PHE A 19 19.47 4.24 8.92
CA PHE A 19 18.82 2.95 9.17
C PHE A 19 17.84 2.59 8.06
N ALA A 20 16.93 3.49 7.69
CA ALA A 20 15.95 3.25 6.61
C ALA A 20 16.64 3.03 5.25
N HIS A 21 17.73 3.78 4.98
CA HIS A 21 18.47 3.66 3.72
C HIS A 21 19.18 2.31 3.59
N PHE A 22 19.91 1.89 4.63
CA PHE A 22 20.71 0.67 4.56
C PHE A 22 19.93 -0.62 4.78
N ARG A 23 18.81 -0.54 5.49
CA ARG A 23 17.97 -1.70 5.76
C ARG A 23 17.18 -2.17 4.54
N GLY A 24 16.70 -1.25 3.69
CA GLY A 24 15.85 -1.55 2.55
C GLY A 24 16.61 -2.19 1.38
N ARG A 25 15.92 -3.07 0.61
CA ARG A 25 16.44 -3.57 -0.68
C ARG A 25 16.46 -2.49 -1.75
N VAL A 26 15.52 -1.55 -1.71
CA VAL A 26 15.45 -0.41 -2.63
C VAL A 26 16.32 0.70 -2.08
N ARG A 27 17.46 0.96 -2.73
CA ARG A 27 18.36 2.06 -2.39
C ARG A 27 18.18 3.18 -3.40
N LEU A 28 17.77 4.34 -2.92
CA LEU A 28 17.65 5.53 -3.74
C LEU A 28 19.02 6.24 -3.84
N PRO A 29 19.35 6.84 -5.00
CA PRO A 29 20.49 7.75 -5.11
C PRO A 29 20.36 8.89 -4.09
N LEU A 30 21.47 9.38 -3.55
CA LEU A 30 21.49 10.38 -2.46
C LEU A 30 20.60 11.60 -2.76
N GLY A 31 20.70 12.18 -3.97
CA GLY A 31 19.86 13.33 -4.34
C GLY A 31 18.35 13.02 -4.34
N ARG A 32 17.97 11.80 -4.71
CA ARG A 32 16.58 11.36 -4.69
C ARG A 32 16.14 10.98 -3.27
N GLN A 33 17.06 10.44 -2.48
CA GLN A 33 16.82 10.14 -1.07
C GLN A 33 16.48 11.41 -0.28
N LEU A 34 17.14 12.54 -0.55
CA LEU A 34 16.89 13.80 0.14
C LEU A 34 15.51 14.41 -0.17
N LEU A 35 14.92 14.05 -1.29
CA LEU A 35 13.59 14.51 -1.71
C LEU A 35 12.47 13.48 -1.41
N ASP A 36 12.85 12.32 -0.89
CA ASP A 36 11.90 11.24 -0.64
C ASP A 36 11.19 11.46 0.71
N HIS A 37 9.87 11.27 0.71
CA HIS A 37 9.05 11.40 1.92
C HIS A 37 9.47 10.43 3.04
N SER A 38 10.22 9.37 2.73
CA SER A 38 10.75 8.45 3.74
C SER A 38 11.75 9.12 4.72
N ILE A 39 12.32 10.26 4.35
CA ILE A 39 13.17 11.05 5.25
C ILE A 39 12.34 11.67 6.38
N ILE A 40 11.21 12.29 6.03
CA ILE A 40 10.36 12.98 7.02
C ILE A 40 9.83 11.98 8.04
N LEU A 41 9.43 10.80 7.57
CA LEU A 41 8.87 9.74 8.39
C LEU A 41 9.93 8.78 8.96
N ALA A 42 11.22 8.99 8.68
CA ALA A 42 12.29 8.06 9.06
C ALA A 42 12.30 7.70 10.56
N PRO A 43 12.18 8.62 11.52
CA PRO A 43 12.14 8.28 12.94
C PRO A 43 10.93 7.41 13.30
N ILE A 44 9.76 7.74 12.76
CA ILE A 44 8.52 6.99 12.97
C ILE A 44 8.66 5.59 12.37
N ASN A 45 9.14 5.51 11.14
CA ASN A 45 9.34 4.23 10.45
C ASN A 45 10.39 3.35 11.16
N ALA A 46 11.48 3.93 11.64
CA ALA A 46 12.48 3.21 12.43
C ALA A 46 11.86 2.66 13.72
N PHE A 47 11.08 3.47 14.44
CA PHE A 47 10.38 3.04 15.64
C PHE A 47 9.41 1.89 15.34
N MET A 48 8.56 2.03 14.29
CA MET A 48 7.62 0.99 13.89
C MET A 48 8.31 -0.34 13.55
N VAL A 49 9.42 -0.28 12.84
CA VAL A 49 10.19 -1.47 12.49
C VAL A 49 10.82 -2.14 13.72
N LEU A 50 11.37 -1.35 14.63
CA LEU A 50 12.04 -1.86 15.85
C LEU A 50 11.06 -2.45 16.87
N THR A 51 9.82 -1.95 16.90
CA THR A 51 8.78 -2.41 17.83
C THR A 51 7.73 -3.32 17.19
N SER A 52 7.89 -3.65 15.90
CA SER A 52 6.94 -4.48 15.17
C SER A 52 6.81 -5.87 15.80
N ARG A 53 5.57 -6.31 15.99
CA ARG A 53 5.24 -7.70 16.36
C ARG A 53 5.15 -8.63 15.15
N VAL A 54 5.14 -8.05 13.95
CA VAL A 54 5.09 -8.79 12.69
C VAL A 54 6.52 -8.87 12.13
N PRO A 55 6.93 -10.00 11.54
CA PRO A 55 8.23 -10.12 10.92
C PRO A 55 8.48 -9.00 9.91
N THR A 56 9.65 -8.38 9.97
CA THR A 56 10.03 -7.28 9.09
C THR A 56 10.74 -7.81 7.83
N THR A 57 10.26 -8.91 7.30
CA THR A 57 10.71 -9.55 6.06
C THR A 57 9.98 -8.97 4.85
N PRO A 58 10.56 -9.05 3.64
CA PRO A 58 9.90 -8.57 2.42
C PRO A 58 8.55 -9.24 2.15
N TYR A 59 8.42 -10.51 2.50
CA TYR A 59 7.18 -11.28 2.39
C TYR A 59 6.83 -11.86 3.74
N ILE A 60 5.56 -11.73 4.10
CA ILE A 60 4.98 -12.27 5.34
C ILE A 60 4.02 -13.37 4.90
N PRO A 61 4.12 -14.58 5.47
CA PRO A 61 3.17 -15.65 5.20
C PRO A 61 1.74 -15.21 5.54
N THR A 62 0.78 -15.50 4.67
CA THR A 62 -0.64 -15.07 4.85
C THR A 62 -1.26 -15.63 6.13
N ASN A 63 -0.81 -16.81 6.57
CA ASN A 63 -1.23 -17.42 7.83
C ASN A 63 -0.83 -16.63 9.09
N ALA A 64 0.10 -15.67 8.97
CA ALA A 64 0.42 -14.74 10.06
C ALA A 64 -0.71 -13.73 10.34
N ILE A 65 -1.66 -13.60 9.42
CA ILE A 65 -2.82 -12.72 9.53
C ILE A 65 -4.08 -13.56 9.19
N PRO A 66 -4.64 -14.29 10.15
CA PRO A 66 -5.72 -15.26 9.90
C PRO A 66 -6.96 -14.66 9.24
N ASP A 67 -7.26 -13.39 9.52
CA ASP A 67 -8.42 -12.70 8.95
C ASP A 67 -8.39 -12.64 7.41
N LEU A 68 -7.21 -12.71 6.79
CA LEU A 68 -7.06 -12.69 5.33
C LEU A 68 -7.63 -13.94 4.66
N LYS A 69 -7.72 -15.05 5.40
CA LYS A 69 -8.35 -16.28 4.89
C LYS A 69 -9.79 -16.04 4.44
N LEU A 70 -10.50 -15.13 5.09
CA LEU A 70 -11.86 -14.76 4.68
C LEU A 70 -11.91 -14.21 3.25
N LEU A 71 -10.88 -13.47 2.82
CA LEU A 71 -10.77 -12.97 1.45
C LEU A 71 -10.38 -14.10 0.48
N GLU A 72 -9.48 -14.97 0.90
CA GLU A 72 -9.04 -16.12 0.10
C GLU A 72 -10.21 -17.08 -0.16
N ASP A 73 -11.00 -17.39 0.87
CA ASP A 73 -12.16 -18.29 0.76
C ASP A 73 -13.29 -17.72 -0.10
N ASN A 74 -13.32 -16.40 -0.33
CA ASN A 74 -14.34 -15.70 -1.12
C ASN A 74 -13.77 -15.06 -2.40
N TRP A 75 -12.61 -15.49 -2.87
CA TRP A 75 -11.90 -14.86 -3.97
C TRP A 75 -12.71 -14.85 -5.29
N GLU A 76 -13.50 -15.89 -5.57
CA GLU A 76 -14.33 -15.97 -6.78
C GLU A 76 -15.40 -14.90 -6.78
N MET A 77 -16.09 -14.71 -5.66
CA MET A 77 -17.10 -13.66 -5.51
C MET A 77 -16.47 -12.26 -5.66
N ILE A 78 -15.31 -12.05 -5.08
CA ILE A 78 -14.55 -10.78 -5.20
C ILE A 78 -14.14 -10.56 -6.65
N ARG A 79 -13.65 -11.61 -7.33
CA ARG A 79 -13.29 -11.57 -8.75
C ARG A 79 -14.46 -11.21 -9.63
N ASP A 80 -15.62 -11.82 -9.40
CA ASP A 80 -16.80 -11.60 -10.22
C ASP A 80 -17.28 -10.14 -10.13
N GLU A 81 -17.27 -9.53 -8.93
CA GLU A 81 -17.56 -8.10 -8.79
C GLU A 81 -16.47 -7.23 -9.45
N ALA A 82 -15.19 -7.61 -9.36
CA ALA A 82 -14.10 -6.88 -10.01
C ALA A 82 -14.20 -6.92 -11.54
N LEU A 83 -14.50 -8.09 -12.13
CA LEU A 83 -14.67 -8.27 -13.57
C LEU A 83 -15.91 -7.55 -14.08
N HIS A 84 -17.00 -7.59 -13.33
CA HIS A 84 -18.20 -6.82 -13.66
C HIS A 84 -17.89 -5.32 -13.68
N LEU A 85 -17.21 -4.81 -12.65
CA LEU A 85 -16.78 -3.42 -12.58
C LEU A 85 -15.85 -3.03 -13.73
N ALA A 86 -14.90 -3.88 -14.11
CA ALA A 86 -14.03 -3.66 -15.25
C ALA A 86 -14.83 -3.57 -16.57
N SER A 87 -15.87 -4.40 -16.73
CA SER A 87 -16.75 -4.34 -17.90
C SER A 87 -17.54 -3.03 -18.00
N LEU A 88 -17.87 -2.42 -16.85
CA LEU A 88 -18.52 -1.12 -16.78
C LEU A 88 -17.53 0.05 -16.97
N ARG A 89 -16.22 -0.22 -17.14
CA ARG A 89 -15.14 0.78 -17.21
C ARG A 89 -15.08 1.74 -16.01
N GLU A 90 -15.56 1.30 -14.86
CA GLU A 90 -15.53 2.08 -13.61
C GLU A 90 -14.14 2.09 -12.95
N ILE A 91 -13.24 1.18 -13.36
CA ILE A 91 -11.83 1.22 -12.95
C ILE A 91 -11.16 2.36 -13.71
N LYS A 92 -10.95 3.47 -13.03
CA LYS A 92 -10.49 4.73 -13.62
C LYS A 92 -8.97 4.79 -13.70
N ALA A 93 -8.49 5.47 -14.74
CA ALA A 93 -7.07 5.80 -14.83
C ALA A 93 -6.69 6.84 -13.76
N PRO A 94 -5.49 6.74 -13.21
CA PRO A 94 -5.03 7.59 -12.11
C PRO A 94 -4.96 9.09 -12.43
N GLU A 95 -4.80 9.45 -13.70
CA GLU A 95 -4.73 10.85 -14.13
C GLU A 95 -5.99 11.67 -13.81
N LEU A 96 -7.11 10.97 -13.57
CA LEU A 96 -8.38 11.58 -13.17
C LEU A 96 -8.49 11.85 -11.67
N HIS A 97 -7.52 11.43 -10.89
CA HIS A 97 -7.51 11.60 -9.44
C HIS A 97 -6.31 12.42 -8.99
N ASN A 98 -6.58 13.57 -8.37
CA ASN A 98 -5.58 14.48 -7.80
C ASN A 98 -5.08 13.95 -6.44
N ASP A 99 -4.53 12.73 -6.43
CA ASP A 99 -4.10 12.04 -5.22
C ASP A 99 -2.56 12.03 -5.15
N ILE A 100 -2.03 12.91 -4.33
CA ILE A 100 -0.59 13.16 -4.18
C ILE A 100 0.16 11.91 -3.70
N GLY A 101 -0.47 11.05 -2.87
CA GLY A 101 0.16 9.85 -2.32
C GLY A 101 0.47 8.76 -3.35
N PHE A 102 -0.19 8.80 -4.50
CA PHE A 102 -0.12 7.76 -5.52
C PHE A 102 0.43 8.20 -6.87
N ASN A 103 0.70 9.50 -7.08
CA ASN A 103 1.21 10.04 -8.35
C ASN A 103 2.51 9.37 -8.83
N SER A 104 3.34 8.84 -7.93
CA SER A 104 4.56 8.11 -8.28
C SER A 104 4.31 6.70 -8.87
N PHE A 105 3.14 6.12 -8.63
CA PHE A 105 2.75 4.79 -9.12
C PHE A 105 2.20 4.82 -10.54
N PHE A 106 1.77 5.97 -11.03
CA PHE A 106 0.85 6.12 -12.16
C PHE A 106 1.51 6.41 -13.50
N LYS A 107 2.81 6.47 -13.56
CA LYS A 107 3.53 6.69 -14.83
C LYS A 107 3.36 5.58 -15.87
N TYR A 108 2.65 4.48 -15.53
CA TYR A 108 2.57 3.26 -16.33
C TYR A 108 1.14 2.76 -16.59
N GLY A 109 0.14 3.61 -16.42
CA GLY A 109 -1.23 3.31 -16.86
C GLY A 109 -2.07 2.43 -15.91
N TRP A 110 -1.77 2.40 -14.63
CA TRP A 110 -2.61 1.71 -13.65
C TRP A 110 -4.00 2.33 -13.56
N LYS A 111 -5.02 1.44 -13.50
CA LYS A 111 -6.39 1.81 -13.18
C LYS A 111 -6.74 1.31 -11.79
N ARG A 112 -7.59 2.02 -11.08
CA ARG A 112 -7.99 1.64 -9.74
C ARG A 112 -9.42 2.06 -9.41
N PHE A 113 -10.03 1.32 -8.48
CA PHE A 113 -11.32 1.62 -7.91
C PHE A 113 -11.28 1.34 -6.40
N TYR A 114 -11.49 2.40 -5.59
CA TYR A 114 -11.46 2.28 -4.14
C TYR A 114 -12.71 1.62 -3.59
N LEU A 115 -12.53 0.58 -2.79
CA LEU A 115 -13.56 -0.15 -2.06
C LEU A 115 -13.69 0.34 -0.62
N LYS A 116 -12.56 0.68 0.00
CA LYS A 116 -12.46 1.14 1.38
C LYS A 116 -11.24 2.06 1.51
N TRP A 117 -11.39 3.14 2.26
CA TRP A 117 -10.28 4.03 2.58
C TRP A 117 -10.52 4.63 3.97
N TYR A 118 -9.92 3.99 5.00
CA TYR A 118 -10.15 4.32 6.40
C TYR A 118 -11.65 4.43 6.70
N ASP A 119 -12.10 5.53 7.30
CA ASP A 119 -13.50 5.77 7.67
C ASP A 119 -14.28 6.55 6.59
N ALA A 120 -13.67 6.79 5.42
CA ALA A 120 -14.35 7.48 4.32
C ALA A 120 -15.45 6.60 3.72
N LYS A 121 -16.60 7.22 3.45
CA LYS A 121 -17.71 6.55 2.76
C LYS A 121 -17.44 6.52 1.26
N HIS A 122 -17.63 5.36 0.65
CA HIS A 122 -17.54 5.16 -0.79
C HIS A 122 -18.88 4.62 -1.33
N PRO A 123 -19.88 5.52 -1.61
CA PRO A 123 -21.21 5.10 -2.06
C PRO A 123 -21.17 4.30 -3.36
N SER A 124 -20.27 4.65 -4.31
CA SER A 124 -20.09 3.90 -5.55
C SER A 124 -19.59 2.48 -5.31
N ALA A 125 -18.67 2.29 -4.36
CA ALA A 125 -18.20 0.96 -4.00
C ALA A 125 -19.30 0.12 -3.37
N ALA A 126 -20.10 0.70 -2.49
CA ALA A 126 -21.22 0.02 -1.86
C ALA A 126 -22.32 -0.37 -2.88
N ALA A 127 -22.51 0.44 -3.93
CA ALA A 127 -23.48 0.18 -4.98
C ALA A 127 -23.00 -0.87 -6.01
N LEU A 128 -21.73 -0.79 -6.41
CA LEU A 128 -21.18 -1.60 -7.50
C LEU A 128 -20.52 -2.90 -7.02
N CYS A 129 -20.00 -2.92 -5.79
CA CYS A 129 -19.30 -4.06 -5.20
C CYS A 129 -19.80 -4.36 -3.78
N PRO A 130 -21.13 -4.52 -3.57
CA PRO A 130 -21.72 -4.60 -2.23
C PRO A 130 -21.22 -5.81 -1.43
N LYS A 131 -20.99 -6.94 -2.06
CA LYS A 131 -20.52 -8.16 -1.39
C LYS A 131 -19.08 -8.02 -0.92
N THR A 132 -18.20 -7.52 -1.78
CA THR A 132 -16.80 -7.28 -1.43
C THR A 132 -16.69 -6.24 -0.31
N VAL A 133 -17.45 -5.14 -0.39
CA VAL A 133 -17.47 -4.11 0.67
C VAL A 133 -17.97 -4.70 1.99
N ALA A 134 -19.03 -5.50 1.96
CA ALA A 134 -19.55 -6.17 3.16
C ALA A 134 -18.51 -7.12 3.79
N LEU A 135 -17.76 -7.85 2.96
CA LEU A 135 -16.70 -8.75 3.39
C LEU A 135 -15.54 -7.97 4.04
N LEU A 136 -15.07 -6.89 3.39
CA LEU A 136 -14.01 -6.03 3.90
C LEU A 136 -14.36 -5.38 5.25
N ASN A 137 -15.64 -5.11 5.49
CA ASN A 137 -16.10 -4.54 6.75
C ASN A 137 -16.09 -5.54 7.91
N GLN A 138 -16.04 -6.83 7.64
CA GLN A 138 -15.87 -7.87 8.67
C GLN A 138 -14.43 -7.98 9.15
N ILE A 139 -13.47 -7.35 8.47
CA ILE A 139 -12.04 -7.39 8.81
C ILE A 139 -11.59 -6.00 9.28
N PRO A 140 -11.60 -5.72 10.60
CA PRO A 140 -11.26 -4.40 11.15
C PRO A 140 -9.81 -3.98 10.91
N SER A 141 -8.91 -4.94 10.69
CA SER A 141 -7.50 -4.70 10.39
C SER A 141 -7.30 -4.06 9.01
N ILE A 142 -8.22 -4.29 8.06
CA ILE A 142 -8.17 -3.68 6.73
C ILE A 142 -8.62 -2.22 6.81
N LYS A 143 -7.69 -1.30 6.60
CA LYS A 143 -7.94 0.16 6.60
C LYS A 143 -8.15 0.73 5.22
N ALA A 144 -7.58 0.10 4.20
CA ALA A 144 -7.74 0.50 2.80
C ALA A 144 -7.81 -0.73 1.91
N ALA A 145 -8.66 -0.67 0.89
CA ALA A 145 -8.77 -1.70 -0.13
C ALA A 145 -9.17 -1.07 -1.47
N MET A 146 -8.65 -1.62 -2.55
CA MET A 146 -8.98 -1.18 -3.91
C MET A 146 -8.87 -2.35 -4.88
N PHE A 147 -9.66 -2.33 -5.93
CA PHE A 147 -9.33 -3.05 -7.15
C PHE A 147 -8.29 -2.25 -7.94
N ALA A 148 -7.31 -2.94 -8.48
CA ALA A 148 -6.28 -2.37 -9.33
C ALA A 148 -6.09 -3.24 -10.56
N GLU A 149 -6.04 -2.60 -11.73
CA GLU A 149 -5.76 -3.24 -13.00
C GLU A 149 -4.42 -2.74 -13.53
N LEU A 150 -3.50 -3.66 -13.78
CA LEU A 150 -2.25 -3.38 -14.48
C LEU A 150 -2.43 -3.80 -15.94
N PRO A 151 -2.38 -2.86 -16.90
CA PRO A 151 -2.56 -3.21 -18.32
C PRO A 151 -1.39 -4.04 -18.83
N PRO A 152 -1.56 -4.76 -19.97
CA PRO A 152 -0.48 -5.47 -20.62
C PRO A 152 0.74 -4.58 -20.88
N GLY A 153 1.94 -5.11 -20.53
CA GLY A 153 3.19 -4.34 -20.62
C GLY A 153 3.41 -3.32 -19.50
N GLY A 154 2.44 -3.14 -18.60
CA GLY A 154 2.59 -2.27 -17.44
C GLY A 154 3.61 -2.82 -16.44
N GLN A 155 4.37 -1.93 -15.81
CA GLN A 155 5.38 -2.29 -14.82
C GLN A 155 5.22 -1.44 -13.56
N LEU A 156 5.42 -2.07 -12.41
CA LEU A 156 5.56 -1.38 -11.13
C LEU A 156 7.04 -1.23 -10.79
N ASN A 157 7.51 0.01 -10.77
CA ASN A 157 8.89 0.26 -10.37
C ASN A 157 9.11 -0.07 -8.89
N PRO A 158 10.29 -0.57 -8.52
CA PRO A 158 10.69 -0.71 -7.13
C PRO A 158 10.55 0.65 -6.41
N HIS A 159 9.82 0.64 -5.30
CA HIS A 159 9.52 1.85 -4.52
C HIS A 159 9.49 1.52 -3.04
N ARG A 160 9.44 2.55 -2.22
CA ARG A 160 9.20 2.47 -0.78
C ARG A 160 7.86 3.10 -0.48
N ASP A 161 7.07 2.43 0.36
CA ASP A 161 5.90 3.06 0.93
C ASP A 161 6.32 4.11 1.98
N PRO A 162 5.57 5.22 2.10
CA PRO A 162 5.92 6.29 3.02
C PRO A 162 5.87 5.87 4.48
N PHE A 163 5.02 4.92 4.83
CA PHE A 163 4.76 4.53 6.22
C PHE A 163 4.98 3.04 6.45
N ALA A 164 5.87 2.70 7.39
CA ALA A 164 6.24 1.32 7.72
C ALA A 164 5.24 0.60 8.64
N GLY A 165 4.24 1.30 9.16
CA GLY A 165 3.21 0.73 10.04
C GLY A 165 2.04 0.08 9.29
N SER A 166 2.13 -0.14 7.98
CA SER A 166 1.13 -0.80 7.17
C SER A 166 1.71 -2.00 6.42
N LEU A 167 0.89 -3.00 6.21
CA LEU A 167 1.17 -4.15 5.35
C LEU A 167 0.30 -4.06 4.10
N ARG A 168 0.78 -4.63 3.00
CA ARG A 168 0.01 -4.79 1.77
C ARG A 168 -0.27 -6.25 1.53
N TYR A 169 -1.53 -6.56 1.37
CA TYR A 169 -2.00 -7.85 0.91
C TYR A 169 -2.43 -7.72 -0.55
N HIS A 170 -1.94 -8.60 -1.41
CA HIS A 170 -2.32 -8.68 -2.81
C HIS A 170 -3.03 -10.00 -3.05
N LEU A 171 -4.29 -9.91 -3.49
CA LEU A 171 -5.08 -11.05 -3.94
C LEU A 171 -5.17 -10.98 -5.46
N GLY A 172 -4.60 -11.96 -6.16
CA GLY A 172 -4.72 -12.09 -7.60
C GLY A 172 -6.13 -12.56 -7.95
N LEU A 173 -6.87 -11.74 -8.70
CA LEU A 173 -8.25 -12.05 -9.11
C LEU A 173 -8.31 -12.54 -10.56
N ALA A 174 -7.56 -11.89 -11.43
CA ALA A 174 -7.38 -12.29 -12.83
C ALA A 174 -5.91 -12.05 -13.18
N THR A 175 -5.20 -13.10 -13.49
CA THR A 175 -3.78 -13.07 -13.85
C THR A 175 -3.61 -13.73 -15.22
N PRO A 176 -2.63 -13.29 -16.04
CA PRO A 176 -2.26 -14.03 -17.25
C PRO A 176 -1.89 -15.46 -16.88
N ASN A 177 -2.25 -16.41 -17.74
CA ASN A 177 -1.82 -17.81 -17.59
C ASN A 177 -0.38 -18.02 -18.08
N ASP A 178 0.46 -17.03 -17.92
CA ASP A 178 1.87 -17.07 -18.28
C ASP A 178 2.65 -17.63 -17.08
N ASP A 179 2.62 -18.94 -16.92
CA ASP A 179 3.51 -19.68 -16.04
C ASP A 179 4.84 -20.00 -16.75
#